data_6596cfa56fcf115b43033c4e296feb2d
#
_entry.id   6596cfa56fcf115b43033c4e296feb2d
#
_cell.length_a   1.000
_cell.length_b   1.000
_cell.length_c   1.000
_cell.angle_alpha   90.00
_cell.angle_beta   90.00
_cell.angle_gamma   90.00
#
_symmetry.space_group_name_H-M   'P 1'
#
loop_
_entity.id
_entity.type
_entity.pdbx_description
1 polymer ?
#
loop_
_entity_poly.entity_id
_entity_poly.type
_entity_poly.pdbx_seq_one_letter_code
_entity_poly.pdbx_strand_id
1 'polypeptide(L)'
;HDPNDFGVGQRHNLEQINVMNEDGSMNDLCGKYAGMDRYECRKELIKDLEEEGFLIKIVPHPHAVGTCYRCHTVVEPRLSEQWFVKMDELAKPAIDILKNEELKFVPERYGTGTYLQWLENIRDWCISRQLWWGHQIPAYYCQECGEVVVAKEAPHKCEKCGCTEFKQDEDVLDTWFSS
;
A
#
# COMPACT_ATOMS: atom_id res chain seq x y z
N HIS A 1 -2.64 10.11 5.08
CA HIS A 1 -3.70 9.70 4.14
C HIS A 1 -3.56 10.35 2.74
N ASP A 2 -2.40 10.89 2.42
CA ASP A 2 -2.04 11.37 1.09
C ASP A 2 -0.75 10.67 0.62
N PRO A 3 -0.70 10.11 -0.61
CA PRO A 3 0.51 9.45 -1.12
C PRO A 3 1.72 10.36 -1.23
N ASN A 4 1.53 11.67 -1.44
CA ASN A 4 2.63 12.63 -1.52
C ASN A 4 3.20 12.89 -0.12
N ASP A 5 2.35 13.07 0.89
CA ASP A 5 2.77 13.22 2.29
C ASP A 5 3.51 11.96 2.78
N PHE A 6 3.05 10.76 2.39
CA PHE A 6 3.76 9.51 2.65
C PHE A 6 5.17 9.53 2.04
N GLY A 7 5.31 9.95 0.79
CA GLY A 7 6.60 10.08 0.12
C GLY A 7 7.52 11.12 0.80
N VAL A 8 6.97 12.22 1.31
CA VAL A 8 7.72 13.21 2.12
C VAL A 8 8.17 12.55 3.42
N GLY A 9 7.26 11.84 4.10
CA GLY A 9 7.58 11.11 5.34
C GLY A 9 8.73 10.15 5.18
N GLN A 10 8.75 9.36 4.09
CA GLN A 10 9.84 8.43 3.78
C GLN A 10 11.18 9.16 3.54
N ARG A 11 11.17 10.24 2.71
CA ARG A 11 12.40 10.98 2.40
C ARG A 11 13.03 11.66 3.61
N HIS A 12 12.22 12.06 4.58
CA HIS A 12 12.65 12.78 5.78
C HIS A 12 12.65 11.91 7.04
N ASN A 13 12.37 10.62 6.91
CA ASN A 13 12.29 9.66 8.02
C ASN A 13 11.37 10.16 9.15
N LEU A 14 10.19 10.67 8.78
CA LEU A 14 9.18 11.12 9.72
C LEU A 14 8.36 9.94 10.27
N GLU A 15 7.86 10.10 11.47
CA GLU A 15 6.95 9.12 12.06
C GLU A 15 5.66 9.00 11.23
N GLN A 16 5.21 7.76 11.04
CA GLN A 16 3.98 7.45 10.34
C GLN A 16 2.87 7.15 11.35
N ILE A 17 1.95 8.09 11.51
CA ILE A 17 0.85 7.99 12.47
C ILE A 17 -0.43 7.68 11.71
N ASN A 18 -0.94 6.45 11.86
CA ASN A 18 -2.24 6.08 11.32
C ASN A 18 -3.34 6.51 12.30
N VAL A 19 -4.21 7.40 11.86
CA VAL A 19 -5.28 8.01 12.68
C VAL A 19 -6.67 7.45 12.40
N MET A 20 -6.80 6.50 11.45
CA MET A 20 -8.09 6.02 10.96
C MET A 20 -8.20 4.49 11.07
N ASN A 21 -9.34 4.00 11.54
CA ASN A 21 -9.72 2.61 11.52
C ASN A 21 -10.15 2.13 10.12
N GLU A 22 -10.37 0.84 9.93
CA GLU A 22 -10.76 0.25 8.64
C GLU A 22 -12.13 0.70 8.14
N ASP A 23 -13.02 1.01 9.07
CA ASP A 23 -14.37 1.54 8.78
C ASP A 23 -14.41 3.03 8.49
N GLY A 24 -13.25 3.71 8.56
CA GLY A 24 -13.12 5.14 8.34
C GLY A 24 -13.45 6.00 9.57
N SER A 25 -13.63 5.40 10.74
CA SER A 25 -13.70 6.11 12.01
C SER A 25 -12.31 6.50 12.51
N MET A 26 -12.24 7.51 13.37
CA MET A 26 -10.99 7.93 14.00
C MET A 26 -10.59 6.94 15.11
N ASN A 27 -9.32 6.56 15.14
CA ASN A 27 -8.82 5.61 16.14
C ASN A 27 -8.46 6.26 17.49
N ASP A 28 -8.01 5.45 18.45
CA ASP A 28 -7.71 5.89 19.81
C ASP A 28 -6.56 6.92 19.89
N LEU A 29 -5.68 6.99 18.87
CA LEU A 29 -4.60 7.99 18.81
C LEU A 29 -5.14 9.41 18.60
N CYS A 30 -6.39 9.56 18.19
CA CYS A 30 -7.03 10.85 17.94
C CYS A 30 -7.57 11.54 19.21
N GLY A 31 -7.37 10.98 20.39
CA GLY A 31 -7.75 11.57 21.66
C GLY A 31 -9.26 11.87 21.71
N LYS A 32 -9.64 13.13 21.87
CA LYS A 32 -11.07 13.54 21.98
C LYS A 32 -11.90 13.24 20.73
N TYR A 33 -11.29 12.99 19.60
CA TYR A 33 -11.98 12.67 18.34
C TYR A 33 -12.10 11.16 18.11
N ALA A 34 -11.56 10.31 18.99
CA ALA A 34 -11.61 8.85 18.85
C ALA A 34 -13.06 8.35 18.71
N GLY A 35 -13.28 7.42 17.78
CA GLY A 35 -14.60 6.86 17.47
C GLY A 35 -15.52 7.74 16.60
N MET A 36 -15.14 8.98 16.28
CA MET A 36 -15.92 9.84 15.39
C MET A 36 -15.79 9.37 13.94
N ASP A 37 -16.86 9.57 13.16
CA ASP A 37 -16.77 9.52 11.70
C ASP A 37 -15.81 10.59 11.20
N ARG A 38 -15.02 10.30 10.15
CA ARG A 38 -14.00 11.21 9.61
C ARG A 38 -14.52 12.57 9.16
N TYR A 39 -15.78 12.65 8.69
CA TYR A 39 -16.38 13.91 8.26
C TYR A 39 -16.89 14.73 9.45
N GLU A 40 -17.37 14.07 10.49
CA GLU A 40 -17.74 14.72 11.75
C GLU A 40 -16.51 15.23 12.49
N CYS A 41 -15.47 14.39 12.57
CA CYS A 41 -14.18 14.79 13.12
C CYS A 41 -13.62 16.03 12.43
N ARG A 42 -13.69 16.11 11.10
CA ARG A 42 -13.24 17.29 10.35
C ARG A 42 -13.97 18.57 10.77
N LYS A 43 -15.27 18.49 11.00
CA LYS A 43 -16.07 19.67 11.42
C LYS A 43 -15.69 20.11 12.83
N GLU A 44 -15.58 19.18 13.75
CA GLU A 44 -15.19 19.50 15.14
C GLU A 44 -13.74 19.99 15.21
N LEU A 45 -12.83 19.39 14.50
CA LEU A 45 -11.43 19.84 14.44
C LEU A 45 -11.31 21.27 13.92
N ILE A 46 -12.06 21.62 12.87
CA ILE A 46 -12.08 23.00 12.32
C ILE A 46 -12.57 23.99 13.38
N LYS A 47 -13.62 23.64 14.10
CA LYS A 47 -14.18 24.48 15.16
C LYS A 47 -13.19 24.66 16.31
N ASP A 48 -12.55 23.59 16.75
CA ASP A 48 -11.55 23.65 17.80
C ASP A 48 -10.33 24.50 17.40
N LEU A 49 -9.85 24.36 16.15
CA LEU A 49 -8.75 25.19 15.64
C LEU A 49 -9.13 26.67 15.51
N GLU A 50 -10.39 26.98 15.25
CA GLU A 50 -10.90 28.33 15.25
C GLU A 50 -10.96 28.91 16.67
N GLU A 51 -11.49 28.15 17.64
CA GLU A 51 -11.57 28.54 19.05
C GLU A 51 -10.18 28.71 19.68
N GLU A 52 -9.21 27.88 19.31
CA GLU A 52 -7.83 27.97 19.77
C GLU A 52 -6.99 29.05 19.03
N GLY A 53 -7.54 29.69 18.00
CA GLY A 53 -6.86 30.73 17.23
C GLY A 53 -5.81 30.25 16.22
N PHE A 54 -5.77 28.96 15.93
CA PHE A 54 -4.85 28.41 14.92
C PHE A 54 -5.40 28.48 13.49
N LEU A 55 -6.72 28.56 13.31
CA LEU A 55 -7.34 28.64 11.99
C LEU A 55 -7.29 30.09 11.44
N ILE A 56 -6.54 30.27 10.34
CA ILE A 56 -6.43 31.60 9.69
C ILE A 56 -7.57 31.79 8.70
N LYS A 57 -7.86 30.84 7.86
CA LYS A 57 -8.93 30.89 6.85
C LYS A 57 -9.24 29.53 6.26
N ILE A 58 -10.46 29.37 5.75
CA ILE A 58 -10.88 28.24 4.92
C ILE A 58 -11.08 28.76 3.49
N VAL A 59 -10.46 28.09 2.52
CA VAL A 59 -10.59 28.43 1.10
C VAL A 59 -11.17 27.23 0.36
N PRO A 60 -12.28 27.38 -0.38
CA PRO A 60 -12.77 26.31 -1.25
C PRO A 60 -11.72 25.93 -2.29
N HIS A 61 -11.44 24.64 -2.40
CA HIS A 61 -10.48 24.10 -3.35
C HIS A 61 -11.11 22.95 -4.15
N PRO A 62 -11.40 23.14 -5.45
CA PRO A 62 -11.91 22.07 -6.29
C PRO A 62 -10.81 21.05 -6.60
N HIS A 63 -11.07 19.79 -6.34
CA HIS A 63 -10.15 18.69 -6.66
C HIS A 63 -10.94 17.41 -6.98
N ALA A 64 -10.30 16.48 -7.68
CA ALA A 64 -10.89 15.18 -7.95
C ALA A 64 -10.77 14.28 -6.72
N VAL A 65 -11.90 13.73 -6.26
CA VAL A 65 -11.95 12.78 -5.15
C VAL A 65 -12.20 11.38 -5.71
N GLY A 66 -11.32 10.42 -5.38
CA GLY A 66 -11.49 9.02 -5.75
C GLY A 66 -12.71 8.41 -5.06
N THR A 67 -13.57 7.75 -5.82
CA THR A 67 -14.72 7.02 -5.29
C THR A 67 -14.75 5.59 -5.79
N CYS A 68 -15.33 4.68 -4.99
CA CYS A 68 -15.59 3.33 -5.42
C CYS A 68 -16.56 3.33 -6.63
N TYR A 69 -16.18 2.66 -7.70
CA TYR A 69 -17.01 2.62 -8.92
C TYR A 69 -18.34 1.86 -8.74
N ARG A 70 -18.49 1.08 -7.69
CA ARG A 70 -19.71 0.32 -7.38
C ARG A 70 -20.66 1.05 -6.44
N CYS A 71 -20.16 1.50 -5.30
CA CYS A 71 -20.99 2.11 -4.24
C CYS A 71 -20.80 3.61 -4.09
N HIS A 72 -19.91 4.22 -4.86
CA HIS A 72 -19.60 5.67 -4.86
C HIS A 72 -19.09 6.21 -3.52
N THR A 73 -18.75 5.33 -2.57
CA THR A 73 -18.10 5.74 -1.32
C THR A 73 -16.73 6.32 -1.63
N VAL A 74 -16.39 7.41 -0.96
CA VAL A 74 -15.06 8.04 -1.06
C VAL A 74 -13.99 7.07 -0.58
N VAL A 75 -12.94 6.89 -1.41
CA VAL A 75 -11.77 6.06 -1.07
C VAL A 75 -10.78 6.92 -0.28
N GLU A 76 -10.48 6.47 0.94
CA GLU A 76 -9.47 7.10 1.78
C GLU A 76 -8.16 6.29 1.69
N PRO A 77 -7.04 6.92 1.29
CA PRO A 77 -5.74 6.27 1.35
C PRO A 77 -5.38 5.91 2.80
N ARG A 78 -5.00 4.66 3.03
CA ARG A 78 -4.64 4.16 4.34
C ARG A 78 -3.41 3.27 4.22
N LEU A 79 -2.51 3.35 5.21
CA LEU A 79 -1.38 2.44 5.30
C LEU A 79 -1.88 1.06 5.70
N SER A 80 -1.45 0.04 4.99
CA SER A 80 -1.66 -1.37 5.31
C SER A 80 -0.45 -2.18 4.89
N GLU A 81 -0.21 -3.27 5.57
CA GLU A 81 0.80 -4.23 5.15
C GLU A 81 0.33 -4.95 3.90
N GLN A 82 1.21 -5.02 2.90
CA GLN A 82 0.91 -5.63 1.61
C GLN A 82 2.14 -6.39 1.11
N TRP A 83 1.92 -7.38 0.27
CA TRP A 83 2.99 -8.11 -0.39
C TRP A 83 3.44 -7.41 -1.66
N PHE A 84 4.75 -7.16 -1.76
CA PHE A 84 5.36 -6.49 -2.90
C PHE A 84 6.45 -7.35 -3.53
N VAL A 85 6.55 -7.28 -4.84
CA VAL A 85 7.72 -7.74 -5.60
C VAL A 85 8.66 -6.55 -5.80
N LYS A 86 9.92 -6.70 -5.43
CA LYS A 86 10.97 -5.71 -5.73
C LYS A 86 11.27 -5.74 -7.22
N MET A 87 10.82 -4.71 -7.90
CA MET A 87 10.87 -4.67 -9.37
C MET A 87 12.19 -4.18 -9.93
N ASP A 88 12.95 -3.37 -9.22
CA ASP A 88 14.25 -2.83 -9.67
C ASP A 88 15.28 -3.93 -9.96
N GLU A 89 15.35 -4.98 -9.13
CA GLU A 89 16.22 -6.14 -9.36
C GLU A 89 15.83 -6.92 -10.63
N LEU A 90 14.54 -6.99 -10.95
CA LEU A 90 14.02 -7.65 -12.14
C LEU A 90 14.15 -6.77 -13.40
N ALA A 91 14.02 -5.46 -13.24
CA ALA A 91 14.13 -4.51 -14.33
C ALA A 91 15.58 -4.36 -14.83
N LYS A 92 16.56 -4.44 -13.93
CA LYS A 92 17.97 -4.24 -14.27
C LYS A 92 18.47 -5.12 -15.42
N PRO A 93 18.34 -6.46 -15.40
CA PRO A 93 18.76 -7.27 -16.54
C PRO A 93 17.98 -6.95 -17.83
N ALA A 94 16.71 -6.58 -17.73
CA ALA A 94 15.91 -6.17 -18.89
C ALA A 94 16.40 -4.85 -19.50
N ILE A 95 16.88 -3.92 -18.68
CA ILE A 95 17.51 -2.67 -19.13
C ILE A 95 18.88 -2.99 -19.79
N ASP A 96 19.67 -3.86 -19.16
CA ASP A 96 21.02 -4.18 -19.59
C ASP A 96 21.03 -4.84 -20.98
N ILE A 97 20.11 -5.75 -21.30
CA ILE A 97 20.04 -6.40 -22.64
C ILE A 97 19.77 -5.39 -23.78
N LEU A 98 19.03 -4.31 -23.48
CA LEU A 98 18.85 -3.24 -24.46
C LEU A 98 20.11 -2.36 -24.59
N LYS A 99 20.72 -1.98 -23.46
CA LYS A 99 21.92 -1.15 -23.44
C LYS A 99 23.14 -1.86 -24.05
N ASN A 100 23.19 -3.20 -23.96
CA ASN A 100 24.21 -4.04 -24.58
C ASN A 100 23.92 -4.40 -26.04
N GLU A 101 22.85 -3.84 -26.63
CA GLU A 101 22.42 -4.11 -28.01
C GLU A 101 22.01 -5.58 -28.30
N GLU A 102 21.77 -6.38 -27.27
CA GLU A 102 21.27 -7.75 -27.41
C GLU A 102 19.77 -7.78 -27.78
N LEU A 103 19.04 -6.75 -27.36
CA LEU A 103 17.64 -6.50 -27.75
C LEU A 103 17.55 -5.25 -28.60
N LYS A 104 16.88 -5.35 -29.76
CA LYS A 104 16.67 -4.21 -30.67
C LYS A 104 15.20 -4.00 -30.95
N PHE A 105 14.75 -2.75 -30.92
CA PHE A 105 13.41 -2.36 -31.31
C PHE A 105 13.40 -1.77 -32.72
N VAL A 106 12.36 -2.10 -33.46
CA VAL A 106 12.11 -1.49 -34.78
C VAL A 106 10.70 -0.90 -34.80
N PRO A 107 10.55 0.41 -34.80
CA PRO A 107 11.61 1.44 -34.76
C PRO A 107 12.31 1.57 -33.40
N GLU A 108 13.55 2.00 -33.41
CA GLU A 108 14.43 2.13 -32.23
C GLU A 108 13.83 3.02 -31.12
N ARG A 109 13.06 4.04 -31.47
CA ARG A 109 12.41 4.96 -30.52
C ARG A 109 11.56 4.27 -29.44
N TYR A 110 11.03 3.09 -29.70
CA TYR A 110 10.25 2.34 -28.72
C TYR A 110 11.12 1.68 -27.66
N GLY A 111 12.36 1.34 -27.98
CA GLY A 111 13.35 0.84 -27.02
C GLY A 111 13.88 1.97 -26.14
N THR A 112 14.41 3.01 -26.75
CA THR A 112 15.05 4.14 -26.02
C THR A 112 14.03 5.03 -25.32
N GLY A 113 12.85 5.24 -25.88
CA GLY A 113 11.80 6.04 -25.29
C GLY A 113 10.92 5.25 -24.31
N THR A 114 10.03 4.42 -24.85
CA THR A 114 8.97 3.80 -24.04
C THR A 114 9.50 2.70 -23.12
N TYR A 115 10.27 1.76 -23.65
CA TYR A 115 10.76 0.61 -22.87
C TYR A 115 11.65 1.02 -21.70
N LEU A 116 12.70 1.84 -21.95
CA LEU A 116 13.58 2.32 -20.88
C LEU A 116 12.84 3.21 -19.89
N GLN A 117 11.97 4.10 -20.37
CA GLN A 117 11.19 4.96 -19.48
C GLN A 117 10.34 4.17 -18.49
N TRP A 118 9.73 3.09 -18.92
CA TRP A 118 8.96 2.23 -18.03
C TRP A 118 9.85 1.49 -17.03
N LEU A 119 10.94 0.90 -17.47
CA LEU A 119 11.81 0.09 -16.61
C LEU A 119 12.66 0.92 -15.65
N GLU A 120 13.15 2.08 -16.07
CA GLU A 120 13.96 2.97 -15.21
C GLU A 120 13.11 3.69 -14.14
N ASN A 121 11.80 3.80 -14.35
CA ASN A 121 10.86 4.38 -13.39
C ASN A 121 9.92 3.34 -12.76
N ILE A 122 10.26 2.06 -12.87
CA ILE A 122 9.41 1.01 -12.33
C ILE A 122 9.32 1.10 -10.81
N ARG A 123 8.14 0.85 -10.27
CA ARG A 123 7.90 0.80 -8.83
C ARG A 123 7.65 -0.64 -8.41
N ASP A 124 7.89 -0.93 -7.14
CA ASP A 124 7.54 -2.21 -6.56
C ASP A 124 6.07 -2.56 -6.81
N TRP A 125 5.83 -3.78 -7.22
CA TRP A 125 4.51 -4.26 -7.59
C TRP A 125 3.80 -4.88 -6.41
N CYS A 126 2.71 -4.26 -5.95
CA CYS A 126 1.83 -4.86 -4.96
C CYS A 126 1.08 -6.03 -5.59
N ILE A 127 1.31 -7.23 -5.07
CA ILE A 127 0.72 -8.47 -5.57
C ILE A 127 -0.40 -9.04 -4.70
N SER A 128 -0.63 -8.49 -3.52
CA SER A 128 -1.73 -8.88 -2.64
C SER A 128 -3.03 -8.17 -3.00
N ARG A 129 -4.14 -8.90 -2.93
CA ARG A 129 -5.50 -8.40 -3.17
C ARG A 129 -6.43 -8.89 -2.08
N GLN A 130 -7.26 -8.00 -1.56
CA GLN A 130 -8.28 -8.29 -0.55
C GLN A 130 -9.56 -8.75 -1.26
N LEU A 131 -9.51 -9.94 -1.86
CA LEU A 131 -10.62 -10.57 -2.58
C LEU A 131 -11.03 -11.86 -1.90
N TRP A 132 -12.31 -12.16 -1.89
CA TRP A 132 -12.81 -13.41 -1.33
C TRP A 132 -12.41 -14.65 -2.15
N TRP A 133 -12.20 -14.51 -3.44
CA TRP A 133 -11.85 -15.60 -4.34
C TRP A 133 -10.54 -15.35 -5.07
N GLY A 134 -9.66 -16.33 -5.08
CA GLY A 134 -8.38 -16.30 -5.78
C GLY A 134 -7.38 -17.30 -5.22
N HIS A 135 -6.16 -17.27 -5.74
CA HIS A 135 -5.03 -18.03 -5.20
C HIS A 135 -4.53 -17.34 -3.94
N GLN A 136 -4.79 -17.93 -2.79
CA GLN A 136 -4.37 -17.40 -1.50
C GLN A 136 -2.84 -17.33 -1.43
N ILE A 137 -2.31 -16.26 -0.84
CA ILE A 137 -0.88 -16.06 -0.68
C ILE A 137 -0.30 -17.19 0.17
N PRO A 138 0.77 -17.88 -0.26
CA PRO A 138 1.35 -19.02 0.43
C PRO A 138 2.28 -18.57 1.57
N ALA A 139 1.81 -17.66 2.41
CA ALA A 139 2.48 -17.16 3.60
C ALA A 139 1.69 -17.59 4.85
N TYR A 140 2.41 -18.05 5.86
CA TYR A 140 1.84 -18.61 7.08
C TYR A 140 2.41 -17.90 8.29
N TYR A 141 1.55 -17.37 9.12
CA TYR A 141 1.90 -16.63 10.34
C TYR A 141 1.81 -17.55 11.55
N CYS A 142 2.93 -17.74 12.24
CA CYS A 142 2.95 -18.49 13.49
C CYS A 142 2.11 -17.77 14.55
N GLN A 143 1.17 -18.49 15.15
CA GLN A 143 0.23 -17.88 16.10
C GLN A 143 0.83 -17.54 17.45
N GLU A 144 2.02 -18.08 17.80
CA GLU A 144 2.71 -17.76 19.05
C GLU A 144 3.73 -16.63 18.91
N CYS A 145 4.58 -16.66 17.89
CA CYS A 145 5.70 -15.71 17.79
C CYS A 145 5.59 -14.73 16.61
N GLY A 146 4.55 -14.84 15.77
CA GLY A 146 4.36 -13.97 14.61
C GLY A 146 5.34 -14.21 13.46
N GLU A 147 6.19 -15.23 13.51
CA GLU A 147 7.12 -15.56 12.43
C GLU A 147 6.36 -15.89 11.16
N VAL A 148 6.83 -15.35 10.04
CA VAL A 148 6.21 -15.55 8.73
C VAL A 148 7.01 -16.58 7.93
N VAL A 149 6.34 -17.64 7.51
CA VAL A 149 6.93 -18.71 6.69
C VAL A 149 6.25 -18.71 5.33
N VAL A 150 7.03 -18.55 4.26
CA VAL A 150 6.52 -18.67 2.90
C VAL A 150 6.82 -20.08 2.39
N ALA A 151 5.76 -20.86 2.12
CA ALA A 151 5.88 -22.26 1.70
C ALA A 151 4.69 -22.67 0.83
N LYS A 152 4.88 -23.69 -0.02
CA LYS A 152 3.79 -24.25 -0.86
C LYS A 152 2.67 -24.88 -0.04
N GLU A 153 3.02 -25.43 1.11
CA GLU A 153 2.11 -26.09 2.05
C GLU A 153 2.34 -25.54 3.46
N ALA A 154 1.33 -25.63 4.32
CA ALA A 154 1.45 -25.17 5.69
C ALA A 154 2.61 -25.86 6.41
N PRO A 155 3.51 -25.14 7.08
CA PRO A 155 4.62 -25.73 7.81
C PRO A 155 4.10 -26.53 9.00
N HIS A 156 4.73 -27.66 9.28
CA HIS A 156 4.35 -28.53 10.41
C HIS A 156 4.78 -27.95 11.76
N LYS A 157 5.82 -27.12 11.78
CA LYS A 157 6.38 -26.57 13.02
C LYS A 157 7.13 -25.28 12.74
N CYS A 158 6.97 -24.31 13.62
CA CYS A 158 7.73 -23.07 13.58
C CYS A 158 9.20 -23.33 14.00
N GLU A 159 10.15 -22.93 13.17
CA GLU A 159 11.58 -23.11 13.46
C GLU A 159 12.05 -22.26 14.63
N LYS A 160 11.36 -21.11 14.88
CA LYS A 160 11.74 -20.15 15.92
C LYS A 160 11.22 -20.51 17.31
N CYS A 161 9.96 -20.91 17.45
CA CYS A 161 9.34 -21.19 18.75
C CYS A 161 8.86 -22.62 18.94
N GLY A 162 8.77 -23.40 17.85
CA GLY A 162 8.31 -24.79 17.91
C GLY A 162 6.79 -24.96 17.85
N CYS A 163 6.02 -23.89 17.76
CA CYS A 163 4.58 -23.94 17.60
C CYS A 163 4.15 -24.65 16.33
N THR A 164 3.00 -25.33 16.35
CA THR A 164 2.42 -26.04 15.22
C THR A 164 1.20 -25.33 14.63
N GLU A 165 0.78 -24.23 15.24
CA GLU A 165 -0.40 -23.48 14.80
C GLU A 165 0.02 -22.30 13.92
N PHE A 166 -0.52 -22.29 12.70
CA PHE A 166 -0.27 -21.27 11.70
C PHE A 166 -1.59 -20.76 11.13
N LYS A 167 -1.63 -19.47 10.85
CA LYS A 167 -2.69 -18.83 10.06
C LYS A 167 -2.13 -18.47 8.69
N GLN A 168 -2.75 -18.95 7.62
CA GLN A 168 -2.40 -18.53 6.27
C GLN A 168 -2.85 -17.10 6.04
N ASP A 169 -2.12 -16.35 5.23
CA ASP A 169 -2.49 -15.02 4.77
C ASP A 169 -3.88 -15.04 4.12
N GLU A 170 -4.73 -14.10 4.46
CA GLU A 170 -6.11 -14.03 3.96
C GLU A 170 -6.19 -13.42 2.55
N ASP A 171 -5.16 -12.70 2.14
CA ASP A 171 -5.07 -12.08 0.84
C ASP A 171 -4.83 -13.12 -0.27
N VAL A 172 -5.22 -12.75 -1.47
CA VAL A 172 -4.98 -13.54 -2.67
C VAL A 172 -3.98 -12.85 -3.59
N LEU A 173 -3.31 -13.62 -4.42
CA LEU A 173 -2.37 -13.11 -5.41
C LEU A 173 -3.10 -12.36 -6.52
N ASP A 174 -2.49 -11.28 -6.99
CA ASP A 174 -2.87 -10.61 -8.23
C ASP A 174 -2.93 -11.61 -9.39
N THR A 175 -3.98 -11.56 -10.21
CA THR A 175 -4.20 -12.49 -11.31
C THR A 175 -3.04 -12.49 -12.31
N TRP A 176 -2.43 -11.34 -12.56
CA TRP A 176 -1.27 -11.23 -13.45
C TRP A 176 -0.01 -11.89 -12.87
N PHE A 177 0.08 -11.99 -11.56
CA PHE A 177 1.18 -12.65 -10.89
C PHE A 177 1.00 -14.18 -10.89
N SER A 178 -0.23 -14.67 -10.74
CA SER A 178 -0.54 -16.10 -10.62
C SER A 178 -0.85 -16.79 -11.94
N SER A 179 -0.95 -16.06 -13.07
CA SER A 179 -1.26 -16.59 -14.41
C SER A 179 -0.07 -17.17 -15.16
#